data_3387dc2b030d6d2f0f7de1d11bfb5023
#
_entry.id   3387dc2b030d6d2f0f7de1d11bfb5023
#
_cell.length_a   1.000
_cell.length_b   1.000
_cell.length_c   1.000
_cell.angle_alpha   90.00
_cell.angle_beta   90.00
_cell.angle_gamma   90.00
#
_symmetry.space_group_name_H-M   'P 1'
#
loop_
_entity.id
_entity.type
_entity.pdbx_description
1 polymer ?
#
loop_
_entity_poly.entity_id
_entity_poly.type
_entity_poly.pdbx_seq_one_letter_code
_entity_poly.pdbx_strand_id
1 'polypeptide(L)'
;MIQKDKYIMKLNAKQKELLKLLVKGRGQFKTPTIPKEQSEKNLDDIVSLYLKGLLTFQREYDVDWVGPSNEHKVRFKWYVITIDKKKTIKDIKNVMKEGKVA
;
A
#
# COMPACT_ATOMS: atom_id res chain seq x y z
N MET A 1 8.30 -28.86 -10.81
CA MET A 1 8.26 -28.29 -9.49
C MET A 1 6.99 -27.53 -9.22
N ILE A 2 6.50 -27.78 -8.09
CA ILE A 2 5.25 -27.19 -7.63
C ILE A 2 5.34 -25.73 -7.30
N GLN A 3 6.53 -25.21 -7.20
CA GLN A 3 6.73 -23.85 -6.70
C GLN A 3 6.19 -22.78 -7.61
N LYS A 4 6.00 -23.09 -8.87
CA LYS A 4 5.43 -22.09 -9.80
C LYS A 4 4.05 -21.64 -9.37
N ASP A 5 3.27 -22.53 -8.79
CA ASP A 5 1.93 -22.20 -8.34
C ASP A 5 1.94 -21.18 -7.22
N LYS A 6 3.04 -21.13 -6.45
CA LYS A 6 3.19 -20.18 -5.38
C LYS A 6 3.39 -18.75 -5.86
N TYR A 7 3.81 -18.59 -7.11
CA TYR A 7 4.06 -17.27 -7.69
C TYR A 7 2.85 -16.70 -8.40
N ILE A 8 1.80 -17.49 -8.54
CA ILE A 8 0.55 -16.97 -9.03
C ILE A 8 -0.07 -16.15 -7.90
N MET A 9 -0.21 -14.87 -8.16
CA MET A 9 -0.72 -13.96 -7.16
C MET A 9 -2.23 -13.91 -7.24
N LYS A 10 -2.88 -14.42 -6.19
CA LYS A 10 -4.32 -14.25 -6.07
C LYS A 10 -4.57 -12.93 -5.38
N LEU A 11 -5.10 -11.99 -6.13
CA LEU A 11 -5.41 -10.67 -5.61
C LEU A 11 -6.89 -10.61 -5.25
N ASN A 12 -7.18 -10.17 -4.04
CA ASN A 12 -8.56 -9.89 -3.68
C ASN A 12 -8.97 -8.53 -4.27
N ALA A 13 -10.26 -8.20 -4.19
CA ALA A 13 -10.78 -6.96 -4.76
C ALA A 13 -10.09 -5.72 -4.19
N LYS A 14 -9.79 -5.74 -2.90
CA LYS A 14 -9.14 -4.62 -2.23
C LYS A 14 -7.71 -4.41 -2.71
N GLN A 15 -6.97 -5.49 -2.88
CA GLN A 15 -5.59 -5.43 -3.38
C GLN A 15 -5.56 -4.90 -4.82
N LYS A 16 -6.49 -5.35 -5.66
CA LYS A 16 -6.60 -4.84 -7.03
C LYS A 16 -6.90 -3.35 -7.04
N GLU A 17 -7.78 -2.90 -6.15
CA GLU A 17 -8.11 -1.50 -6.01
C GLU A 17 -6.88 -0.67 -5.62
N LEU A 18 -6.10 -1.15 -4.66
CA LEU A 18 -4.87 -0.49 -4.25
C LEU A 18 -3.87 -0.39 -5.40
N LEU A 19 -3.71 -1.45 -6.18
CA LEU A 19 -2.83 -1.42 -7.34
C LEU A 19 -3.33 -0.48 -8.44
N LYS A 20 -4.64 -0.39 -8.64
CA LYS A 20 -5.21 0.58 -9.58
C LYS A 20 -4.90 2.00 -9.16
N LEU A 21 -4.98 2.30 -7.87
CA LEU A 21 -4.64 3.61 -7.34
C LEU A 21 -3.15 3.90 -7.53
N LEU A 22 -2.31 2.91 -7.38
CA LEU A 22 -0.87 3.04 -7.60
C LEU A 22 -0.56 3.39 -9.05
N VAL A 23 -1.22 2.74 -9.99
CA VAL A 23 -1.08 3.02 -11.42
C VAL A 23 -1.60 4.42 -11.74
N LYS A 24 -2.77 4.78 -11.23
CA LYS A 24 -3.39 6.08 -11.44
C LYS A 24 -2.50 7.21 -10.89
N GLY A 25 -1.86 6.98 -9.76
CA GLY A 25 -0.96 7.94 -9.13
C GLY A 25 0.46 7.93 -9.71
N ARG A 26 0.69 7.21 -10.79
CA ARG A 26 1.99 7.09 -11.44
C ARG A 26 3.07 6.55 -10.50
N GLY A 27 2.70 5.60 -9.67
CA GLY A 27 3.61 4.93 -8.77
C GLY A 27 3.56 5.40 -7.34
N GLN A 28 2.64 6.31 -7.01
CA GLN A 28 2.49 6.76 -5.63
C GLN A 28 1.07 7.23 -5.36
N PHE A 29 0.56 6.94 -4.17
CA PHE A 29 -0.69 7.52 -3.71
C PHE A 29 -0.73 7.51 -2.19
N LYS A 30 -1.67 8.27 -1.62
CA LYS A 30 -1.87 8.33 -0.17
C LYS A 30 -3.25 7.77 0.17
N THR A 31 -3.28 6.90 1.17
CA THR A 31 -4.56 6.40 1.66
C THR A 31 -5.17 7.44 2.59
N PRO A 32 -6.48 7.67 2.54
CA PRO A 32 -7.11 8.60 3.47
C PRO A 32 -7.09 8.04 4.89
N THR A 33 -7.16 8.91 5.88
CA THR A 33 -7.35 8.52 7.26
C THR A 33 -8.75 7.92 7.40
N ILE A 34 -8.80 6.70 7.89
CA ILE A 34 -10.06 5.97 8.05
C ILE A 34 -10.15 5.46 9.48
N PRO A 35 -11.35 5.07 9.93
CA PRO A 35 -11.50 4.47 11.25
C PRO A 35 -10.52 3.31 11.46
N LYS A 36 -10.07 3.15 12.68
CA LYS A 36 -9.05 2.19 13.05
C LYS A 36 -9.28 0.79 12.49
N GLU A 37 -10.51 0.30 12.59
CA GLU A 37 -10.86 -1.04 12.11
C GLU A 37 -10.62 -1.20 10.61
N GLN A 38 -10.97 -0.18 9.83
CA GLN A 38 -10.75 -0.20 8.40
C GLN A 38 -9.28 -0.01 8.05
N SER A 39 -8.56 0.76 8.89
CA SER A 39 -7.12 0.94 8.71
C SER A 39 -6.38 -0.38 8.84
N GLU A 40 -6.76 -1.20 9.82
CA GLU A 40 -6.14 -2.50 10.04
C GLU A 40 -6.36 -3.42 8.83
N LYS A 41 -7.57 -3.44 8.28
CA LYS A 41 -7.87 -4.23 7.09
C LYS A 41 -7.05 -3.77 5.88
N ASN A 42 -6.95 -2.46 5.70
CA ASN A 42 -6.15 -1.91 4.61
C ASN A 42 -4.68 -2.23 4.80
N LEU A 43 -4.22 -2.20 6.05
CA LEU A 43 -2.82 -2.51 6.35
C LEU A 43 -2.48 -3.94 5.96
N ASP A 44 -3.36 -4.89 6.24
CA ASP A 44 -3.12 -6.29 5.88
C ASP A 44 -2.93 -6.43 4.36
N ASP A 45 -3.77 -5.78 3.57
CA ASP A 45 -3.64 -5.80 2.11
C ASP A 45 -2.38 -5.10 1.64
N ILE A 46 -2.04 -3.97 2.24
CA ILE A 46 -0.81 -3.23 1.91
C ILE A 46 0.41 -4.07 2.22
N VAL A 47 0.46 -4.67 3.41
CA VAL A 47 1.58 -5.53 3.82
C VAL A 47 1.69 -6.73 2.89
N SER A 48 0.57 -7.34 2.52
CA SER A 48 0.56 -8.46 1.58
C SER A 48 1.21 -8.07 0.25
N LEU A 49 0.84 -6.92 -0.29
CA LEU A 49 1.42 -6.43 -1.56
C LEU A 49 2.90 -6.07 -1.39
N TYR A 50 3.28 -5.53 -0.25
CA TYR A 50 4.67 -5.25 0.07
C TYR A 50 5.51 -6.54 0.09
N LEU A 51 5.00 -7.58 0.75
CA LEU A 51 5.70 -8.86 0.83
C LEU A 51 5.82 -9.54 -0.54
N LYS A 52 4.92 -9.23 -1.46
CA LYS A 52 5.00 -9.71 -2.83
C LYS A 52 5.95 -8.87 -3.69
N GLY A 53 6.59 -7.86 -3.12
CA GLY A 53 7.57 -7.04 -3.81
C GLY A 53 6.99 -6.05 -4.80
N LEU A 54 5.73 -5.69 -4.68
CA LEU A 54 5.08 -4.79 -5.63
C LEU A 54 5.12 -3.34 -5.22
N LEU A 55 5.13 -3.06 -3.93
CA LEU A 55 5.09 -1.71 -3.42
C LEU A 55 5.83 -1.60 -2.09
N THR A 56 6.06 -0.37 -1.67
CA THR A 56 6.53 -0.04 -0.34
C THR A 56 5.52 0.90 0.29
N PHE A 57 5.55 1.02 1.59
CA PHE A 57 4.65 1.93 2.28
C PHE A 57 5.36 2.58 3.46
N GLN A 58 4.84 3.74 3.83
CA GLN A 58 5.39 4.53 4.91
C GLN A 58 4.23 5.23 5.59
N ARG A 59 4.31 5.38 6.91
CA ARG A 59 3.30 6.09 7.68
C ARG A 59 3.61 7.58 7.68
N GLU A 60 2.57 8.37 7.53
CA GLU A 60 2.67 9.82 7.63
C GLU A 60 1.81 10.28 8.80
N TYR A 61 2.31 11.23 9.57
CA TYR A 61 1.67 11.70 10.79
C TYR A 61 1.44 13.20 10.75
N ASP A 62 0.37 13.62 11.41
CA ASP A 62 0.17 15.03 11.72
C ASP A 62 0.69 15.30 13.14
N VAL A 63 1.30 16.46 13.31
CA VAL A 63 1.79 16.92 14.63
C VAL A 63 1.03 18.18 14.99
N ASP A 64 0.24 18.10 16.06
CA ASP A 64 -0.51 19.24 16.58
C ASP A 64 0.17 19.74 17.85
N TRP A 65 0.41 21.03 17.93
CA TRP A 65 0.92 21.65 19.14
C TRP A 65 -0.23 21.89 20.11
N VAL A 66 -0.11 21.35 21.31
CA VAL A 66 -1.18 21.40 22.30
C VAL A 66 -0.65 22.04 23.58
N GLY A 67 -1.32 23.11 23.99
CA GLY A 67 -1.11 23.71 25.29
C GLY A 67 0.09 24.63 25.42
N PRO A 68 0.18 25.33 26.54
CA PRO A 68 1.23 26.31 26.78
C PRO A 68 2.60 25.71 27.06
N SER A 69 2.70 24.43 27.31
CA SER A 69 3.94 23.74 27.62
C SER A 69 4.70 23.25 26.39
N ASN A 70 4.29 23.67 25.21
CA ASN A 70 4.88 23.23 23.93
C ASN A 70 4.78 21.71 23.70
N GLU A 71 3.82 21.10 24.32
CA GLU A 71 3.54 19.69 24.05
C GLU A 71 2.97 19.54 22.67
N HIS A 72 3.26 18.42 22.04
CA HIS A 72 2.69 18.12 20.74
C HIS A 72 2.05 16.74 20.76
N LYS A 73 1.00 16.61 19.98
CA LYS A 73 0.27 15.37 19.81
C LYS A 73 0.47 14.86 18.40
N VAL A 74 0.90 13.61 18.28
CA VAL A 74 1.14 12.99 16.99
C VAL A 74 -0.06 12.10 16.67
N ARG A 75 -0.64 12.31 15.50
CA ARG A 75 -1.74 11.49 15.02
C ARG A 75 -1.39 10.87 13.70
N PHE A 76 -1.77 9.60 13.53
CA PHE A 76 -1.65 8.94 12.24
C PHE A 76 -2.53 9.65 11.20
N LYS A 77 -1.95 9.96 10.06
CA LYS A 77 -2.64 10.64 8.98
C LYS A 77 -3.05 9.67 7.88
N TRP A 78 -2.09 9.06 7.25
CA TRP A 78 -2.33 8.07 6.20
C TRP A 78 -1.05 7.29 5.91
N TYR A 79 -1.20 6.29 5.05
CA TYR A 79 -0.04 5.62 4.46
C TYR A 79 0.29 6.27 3.13
N VAL A 80 1.57 6.44 2.88
CA VAL A 80 2.09 6.81 1.56
C VAL A 80 2.54 5.51 0.90
N ILE A 81 1.89 5.17 -0.20
CA ILE A 81 2.15 3.93 -0.93
C ILE A 81 2.95 4.28 -2.17
N THR A 82 4.08 3.62 -2.34
CA THR A 82 4.98 3.87 -3.46
C THR A 82 5.32 2.56 -4.15
N ILE A 83 5.38 2.57 -5.46
CA ILE A 83 5.79 1.39 -6.22
C ILE A 83 7.20 0.97 -5.80
N ASP A 84 7.44 -0.34 -5.75
CA ASP A 84 8.77 -0.86 -5.43
C ASP A 84 9.78 -0.36 -6.47
N LYS A 85 11.00 -0.05 -6.02
CA LYS A 85 12.04 0.52 -6.86
C LYS A 85 12.41 -0.38 -8.04
N LYS A 86 12.23 -1.67 -7.88
CA LYS A 86 12.56 -2.67 -8.91
C LYS A 86 11.40 -2.94 -9.86
N LYS A 87 10.27 -2.28 -9.66
CA LYS A 87 9.07 -2.49 -10.47
C LYS A 87 8.71 -1.24 -11.24
N THR A 88 8.04 -1.44 -12.38
CA THR A 88 7.52 -0.35 -13.19
C THR A 88 5.99 -0.40 -13.17
N ILE A 89 5.38 0.67 -13.65
CA ILE A 89 3.91 0.72 -13.78
C ILE A 89 3.42 -0.41 -14.68
N LYS A 90 4.19 -0.74 -15.72
CA LYS A 90 3.86 -1.85 -16.60
C LYS A 90 3.84 -3.18 -15.85
N ASP A 91 4.80 -3.38 -14.94
CA ASP A 91 4.84 -4.59 -14.11
C ASP A 91 3.59 -4.70 -13.26
N ILE A 92 3.14 -3.60 -12.67
CA ILE A 92 1.93 -3.58 -11.85
C ILE A 92 0.70 -3.91 -12.71
N LYS A 93 0.60 -3.33 -13.89
CA LYS A 93 -0.50 -3.63 -14.81
C LYS A 93 -0.51 -5.10 -15.20
N ASN A 94 0.66 -5.68 -15.44
CA ASN A 94 0.77 -7.09 -15.77
C ASN A 94 0.31 -7.98 -14.63
N VAL A 95 0.69 -7.66 -13.41
CA VAL A 95 0.24 -8.41 -12.23
C VAL A 95 -1.28 -8.38 -12.11
N MET A 96 -1.89 -7.22 -12.30
CA MET A 96 -3.36 -7.09 -12.25
C MET A 96 -4.05 -7.88 -13.36
N LYS A 97 -3.46 -7.90 -14.54
CA LYS A 97 -4.03 -8.57 -15.70
C LYS A 97 -3.85 -10.07 -15.64
N GLU A 98 -2.65 -10.52 -15.30
CA GLU A 98 -2.27 -11.94 -15.37
C GLU A 98 -2.36 -12.65 -14.05
N GLY A 99 -2.40 -11.90 -12.94
CA GLY A 99 -2.37 -12.48 -11.62
C GLY A 99 -1.05 -13.13 -11.27
N LYS A 100 0.04 -12.72 -11.94
CA LYS A 100 1.37 -13.29 -11.72
C LYS A 100 2.36 -12.23 -11.29
N VAL A 101 3.28 -12.64 -10.45
CA VAL A 101 4.43 -11.80 -10.10
C VAL A 101 5.53 -12.11 -11.10
N ALA A 102 5.95 -11.08 -11.80
CA ALA A 102 7.03 -11.23 -12.77
C ALA A 102 8.38 -11.34 -12.07
#